data_0b65c972398c758a3b0fbcc755bb4ef9
#
_entry.id   0b65c972398c758a3b0fbcc755bb4ef9
#
_cell.length_a   1.000
_cell.length_b   1.000
_cell.length_c   1.000
_cell.angle_alpha   90.00
_cell.angle_beta   90.00
_cell.angle_gamma   90.00
#
_symmetry.space_group_name_H-M   'P 1'
#
loop_
_entity.id
_entity.type
_entity.pdbx_description
1 polymer ?
#
loop_
_entity_poly.entity_id
_entity_poly.type
_entity_poly.pdbx_seq_one_letter_code
_entity_poly.pdbx_strand_id
1 'polypeptide(L)'
;RRKKEAQEIFQEELQKCRPLVQRLERARPCFPVKVTRDFSYRADRLAGAGWVLVGDAFGFLDPIYSSGVFLALKSGEWAADSINEAFEKEDFSAAQLGGFGPEFAQGMEAVRKLVYAFYSRDFSFAQFLQRFPECKEGVVDILSGNVFTARARAIFAPMAQMCSLPEDHIL
;
A
#
# COMPACT_ATOMS: atom_id res chain seq x y z
N ARG A 1 -20.40 12.66 -24.39
CA ARG A 1 -19.27 13.51 -23.90
C ARG A 1 -18.02 13.05 -24.61
N ARG A 2 -17.33 13.96 -25.33
CA ARG A 2 -16.06 13.66 -26.01
C ARG A 2 -15.04 13.26 -24.93
N LYS A 3 -14.38 12.12 -25.11
CA LYS A 3 -13.34 11.66 -24.19
C LYS A 3 -12.14 12.59 -24.38
N LYS A 4 -11.77 13.36 -23.36
CA LYS A 4 -10.61 14.26 -23.42
C LYS A 4 -9.32 13.45 -23.47
N GLU A 5 -8.34 13.97 -24.20
CA GLU A 5 -7.01 13.40 -24.25
C GLU A 5 -6.25 13.65 -22.92
N ALA A 6 -5.34 12.76 -22.57
CA ALA A 6 -4.57 12.85 -21.32
C ALA A 6 -3.82 14.19 -21.18
N GLN A 7 -3.30 14.71 -22.29
CA GLN A 7 -2.60 15.99 -22.35
C GLN A 7 -3.54 17.16 -22.02
N GLU A 8 -4.78 17.14 -22.53
CA GLU A 8 -5.78 18.18 -22.26
C GLU A 8 -6.18 18.18 -20.79
N ILE A 9 -6.40 16.99 -20.21
CA ILE A 9 -6.74 16.83 -18.79
C ILE A 9 -5.59 17.36 -17.93
N PHE A 10 -4.35 16.98 -18.23
CA PHE A 10 -3.18 17.45 -17.51
C PHE A 10 -3.07 18.97 -17.50
N GLN A 11 -3.24 19.60 -18.66
CA GLN A 11 -3.18 21.06 -18.76
C GLN A 11 -4.33 21.76 -17.99
N GLU A 12 -5.54 21.22 -18.06
CA GLU A 12 -6.68 21.76 -17.29
C GLU A 12 -6.46 21.67 -15.77
N GLU A 13 -5.95 20.52 -15.28
CA GLU A 13 -5.66 20.35 -13.86
C GLU A 13 -4.49 21.24 -13.40
N LEU A 14 -3.46 21.39 -14.22
CA LEU A 14 -2.34 22.28 -13.96
C LEU A 14 -2.82 23.73 -13.76
N GLN A 15 -3.72 24.23 -14.61
CA GLN A 15 -4.24 25.60 -14.53
C GLN A 15 -5.05 25.87 -13.24
N LYS A 16 -5.54 24.86 -12.56
CA LYS A 16 -6.25 25.01 -11.29
C LYS A 16 -5.32 25.32 -10.12
N CYS A 17 -4.02 25.06 -10.25
CA CYS A 17 -3.02 25.25 -9.21
C CYS A 17 -2.10 26.45 -9.53
N ARG A 18 -2.50 27.67 -9.16
CA ARG A 18 -1.74 28.91 -9.41
C ARG A 18 -0.26 28.83 -9.00
N PRO A 19 0.10 28.34 -7.79
CA PRO A 19 1.52 28.25 -7.41
C PRO A 19 2.32 27.35 -8.33
N LEU A 20 1.72 26.27 -8.86
CA LEU A 20 2.38 25.36 -9.78
C LEU A 20 2.57 25.98 -11.16
N VAL A 21 1.54 26.70 -11.66
CA VAL A 21 1.63 27.48 -12.92
C VAL A 21 2.81 28.44 -12.87
N GLN A 22 2.93 29.23 -11.79
CA GLN A 22 4.04 30.17 -11.61
C GLN A 22 5.40 29.49 -11.62
N ARG A 23 5.55 28.34 -10.93
CA ARG A 23 6.81 27.58 -10.89
C ARG A 23 7.19 27.01 -12.24
N LEU A 24 6.21 26.66 -13.06
CA LEU A 24 6.38 26.02 -14.36
C LEU A 24 6.36 27.00 -15.53
N GLU A 25 6.27 28.31 -15.29
CA GLU A 25 6.19 29.35 -16.34
C GLU A 25 7.30 29.22 -17.41
N ARG A 26 8.50 28.82 -17.02
CA ARG A 26 9.66 28.61 -17.91
C ARG A 26 9.95 27.15 -18.21
N ALA A 27 9.15 26.21 -17.67
CA ALA A 27 9.35 24.80 -17.89
C ALA A 27 8.83 24.35 -19.26
N ARG A 28 9.48 23.34 -19.83
CA ARG A 28 9.02 22.66 -21.05
C ARG A 28 8.85 21.19 -20.78
N PRO A 29 7.76 20.56 -21.26
CA PRO A 29 7.60 19.11 -21.16
C PRO A 29 8.77 18.38 -21.82
N CYS A 30 9.36 17.42 -21.12
CA CYS A 30 10.43 16.59 -21.69
C CYS A 30 9.89 15.41 -22.50
N PHE A 31 8.66 14.97 -22.19
CA PHE A 31 7.98 13.86 -22.89
C PHE A 31 6.46 14.05 -22.86
N PRO A 32 5.71 13.30 -23.70
CA PRO A 32 4.25 13.30 -23.67
C PRO A 32 3.73 12.80 -22.31
N VAL A 33 2.55 13.28 -21.92
CA VAL A 33 1.86 12.82 -20.69
C VAL A 33 1.60 11.32 -20.79
N LYS A 34 2.06 10.58 -19.79
CA LYS A 34 1.78 9.16 -19.63
C LYS A 34 0.73 8.97 -18.55
N VAL A 35 -0.19 8.04 -18.79
CA VAL A 35 -1.24 7.69 -17.83
C VAL A 35 -1.08 6.23 -17.46
N THR A 36 -1.17 5.94 -16.18
CA THR A 36 -1.25 4.57 -15.67
C THR A 36 -2.52 4.40 -14.84
N ARG A 37 -3.02 3.19 -14.76
CA ARG A 37 -4.16 2.78 -13.94
C ARG A 37 -3.84 1.46 -13.29
N ASP A 38 -4.52 1.17 -12.19
CA ASP A 38 -4.45 -0.14 -11.51
C ASP A 38 -2.99 -0.58 -11.31
N PHE A 39 -2.20 0.35 -10.77
CA PHE A 39 -0.76 0.16 -10.62
C PHE A 39 -0.36 -0.50 -9.30
N SER A 40 -1.34 -0.89 -8.45
CA SER A 40 -1.08 -1.75 -7.29
C SER A 40 -0.77 -3.17 -7.76
N TYR A 41 0.26 -3.77 -7.22
CA TYR A 41 0.70 -5.13 -7.55
C TYR A 41 1.39 -5.80 -6.37
N ARG A 42 1.52 -7.10 -6.45
CA ARG A 42 2.34 -7.91 -5.57
C ARG A 42 2.99 -9.04 -6.37
N ALA A 43 4.26 -9.35 -6.06
CA ALA A 43 4.94 -10.51 -6.59
C ALA A 43 4.35 -11.80 -5.98
N ASP A 44 4.32 -12.88 -6.76
CA ASP A 44 3.82 -14.19 -6.31
C ASP A 44 4.73 -14.84 -5.24
N ARG A 45 5.98 -14.42 -5.19
CA ARG A 45 6.97 -14.92 -4.23
C ARG A 45 7.74 -13.77 -3.62
N LEU A 46 7.89 -13.82 -2.29
CA LEU A 46 8.71 -12.84 -1.56
C LEU A 46 10.19 -13.24 -1.59
N ALA A 47 10.52 -14.54 -1.61
CA ALA A 47 11.89 -15.02 -1.55
C ALA A 47 12.07 -16.31 -2.39
N GLY A 48 13.32 -16.59 -2.69
CA GLY A 48 13.80 -17.84 -3.28
C GLY A 48 15.20 -18.17 -2.77
N ALA A 49 15.81 -19.24 -3.28
CA ALA A 49 17.15 -19.62 -2.89
C ALA A 49 18.14 -18.49 -3.24
N GLY A 50 18.74 -17.88 -2.23
CA GLY A 50 19.74 -16.82 -2.37
C GLY A 50 19.18 -15.41 -2.67
N TRP A 51 17.87 -15.19 -2.59
CA TRP A 51 17.29 -13.85 -2.81
C TRP A 51 16.02 -13.61 -2.01
N VAL A 52 15.75 -12.35 -1.69
CA VAL A 52 14.53 -11.86 -1.04
C VAL A 52 14.13 -10.49 -1.63
N LEU A 53 12.84 -10.26 -1.81
CA LEU A 53 12.29 -8.99 -2.29
C LEU A 53 11.89 -8.11 -1.11
N VAL A 54 12.14 -6.80 -1.23
CA VAL A 54 11.76 -5.79 -0.24
C VAL A 54 11.09 -4.59 -0.91
N GLY A 55 10.29 -3.85 -0.17
CA GLY A 55 9.60 -2.64 -0.64
C GLY A 55 8.82 -2.89 -1.93
N ASP A 56 8.92 -1.96 -2.85
CA ASP A 56 8.20 -2.00 -4.12
C ASP A 56 8.61 -3.19 -5.01
N ALA A 57 9.79 -3.80 -4.80
CA ALA A 57 10.15 -5.02 -5.52
C ALA A 57 9.22 -6.19 -5.17
N PHE A 58 8.71 -6.25 -3.94
CA PHE A 58 7.72 -7.24 -3.54
C PHE A 58 6.30 -6.82 -3.88
N GLY A 59 5.93 -5.56 -3.61
CA GLY A 59 4.59 -5.11 -3.93
C GLY A 59 4.37 -3.63 -3.67
N PHE A 60 3.47 -3.05 -4.45
CA PHE A 60 3.09 -1.66 -4.38
C PHE A 60 1.58 -1.53 -4.13
N LEU A 61 1.21 -0.68 -3.20
CA LEU A 61 -0.18 -0.33 -2.90
C LEU A 61 -0.47 1.11 -3.32
N ASP A 62 -1.73 1.38 -3.63
CA ASP A 62 -2.19 2.74 -3.90
C ASP A 62 -1.74 3.70 -2.79
N PRO A 63 -1.09 4.84 -3.12
CA PRO A 63 -0.41 5.71 -2.16
C PRO A 63 -1.34 6.61 -1.34
N ILE A 64 -2.65 6.37 -1.31
CA ILE A 64 -3.62 7.25 -0.64
C ILE A 64 -3.29 7.47 0.85
N TYR A 65 -2.71 6.47 1.51
CA TYR A 65 -2.28 6.56 2.91
C TYR A 65 -0.78 6.77 3.08
N SER A 66 -0.04 6.98 1.99
CA SER A 66 1.42 7.21 2.01
C SER A 66 2.23 6.13 2.73
N SER A 67 1.77 4.87 2.72
CA SER A 67 2.36 3.75 3.47
C SER A 67 3.60 3.12 2.82
N GLY A 68 3.90 3.44 1.54
CA GLY A 68 4.95 2.76 0.76
C GLY A 68 6.33 2.83 1.39
N VAL A 69 6.77 4.00 1.85
CA VAL A 69 8.08 4.17 2.51
C VAL A 69 8.17 3.36 3.80
N PHE A 70 7.11 3.37 4.61
CA PHE A 70 7.03 2.57 5.83
C PHE A 70 7.16 1.06 5.52
N LEU A 71 6.39 0.57 4.55
CA LEU A 71 6.45 -0.85 4.15
C LEU A 71 7.82 -1.22 3.59
N ALA A 72 8.47 -0.34 2.83
CA ALA A 72 9.81 -0.56 2.30
C ALA A 72 10.86 -0.66 3.43
N LEU A 73 10.83 0.25 4.40
CA LEU A 73 11.73 0.22 5.55
C LEU A 73 11.50 -1.02 6.41
N LYS A 74 10.25 -1.38 6.66
CA LYS A 74 9.91 -2.55 7.50
C LYS A 74 10.30 -3.87 6.85
N SER A 75 10.05 -4.04 5.56
CA SER A 75 10.51 -5.22 4.83
C SER A 75 12.03 -5.30 4.74
N GLY A 76 12.72 -4.14 4.63
CA GLY A 76 14.18 -4.09 4.65
C GLY A 76 14.76 -4.50 6.01
N GLU A 77 14.18 -4.04 7.11
CA GLU A 77 14.54 -4.44 8.48
C GLU A 77 14.42 -5.96 8.65
N TRP A 78 13.24 -6.51 8.35
CA TRP A 78 13.00 -7.95 8.51
C TRP A 78 13.81 -8.84 7.56
N ALA A 79 14.06 -8.35 6.35
CA ALA A 79 14.95 -9.05 5.42
C ALA A 79 16.40 -9.05 5.93
N ALA A 80 16.88 -7.96 6.53
CA ALA A 80 18.21 -7.91 7.12
C ALA A 80 18.36 -8.91 8.27
N ASP A 81 17.36 -9.00 9.17
CA ASP A 81 17.35 -9.98 10.27
C ASP A 81 17.39 -11.41 9.70
N SER A 82 16.53 -11.68 8.70
CA SER A 82 16.44 -13.00 8.05
C SER A 82 17.74 -13.40 7.34
N ILE A 83 18.43 -12.42 6.71
CA ILE A 83 19.73 -12.63 6.06
C ILE A 83 20.83 -12.90 7.10
N ASN A 84 20.86 -12.16 8.20
CA ASN A 84 21.81 -12.39 9.28
C ASN A 84 21.68 -13.81 9.85
N GLU A 85 20.44 -14.24 10.12
CA GLU A 85 20.16 -15.62 10.53
C GLU A 85 20.57 -16.65 9.48
N ALA A 86 20.38 -16.36 8.18
CA ALA A 86 20.77 -17.25 7.10
C ALA A 86 22.28 -17.48 7.07
N PHE A 87 23.10 -16.45 7.35
CA PHE A 87 24.54 -16.61 7.50
C PHE A 87 24.94 -17.42 8.73
N GLU A 88 24.26 -17.20 9.87
CA GLU A 88 24.54 -17.98 11.10
C GLU A 88 24.19 -19.46 10.94
N LYS A 89 23.11 -19.76 10.20
CA LYS A 89 22.60 -21.13 9.98
C LYS A 89 23.18 -21.80 8.73
N GLU A 90 23.94 -21.07 7.91
CA GLU A 90 24.36 -21.49 6.56
C GLU A 90 23.19 -21.96 5.68
N ASP A 91 21.98 -21.37 5.90
CA ASP A 91 20.75 -21.70 5.18
C ASP A 91 20.23 -20.49 4.40
N PHE A 92 20.41 -20.51 3.09
CA PHE A 92 19.93 -19.49 2.16
C PHE A 92 18.69 -19.94 1.37
N SER A 93 17.93 -20.85 1.92
CA SER A 93 16.69 -21.32 1.31
C SER A 93 15.59 -20.24 1.27
N ALA A 94 14.60 -20.45 0.41
CA ALA A 94 13.42 -19.57 0.36
C ALA A 94 12.67 -19.54 1.71
N ALA A 95 12.67 -20.63 2.46
CA ALA A 95 12.02 -20.72 3.76
C ALA A 95 12.72 -19.84 4.81
N GLN A 96 14.06 -19.86 4.86
CA GLN A 96 14.83 -19.03 5.79
C GLN A 96 14.74 -17.56 5.39
N LEU A 97 15.01 -17.21 4.12
CA LEU A 97 15.05 -15.82 3.67
C LEU A 97 13.66 -15.17 3.62
N GLY A 98 12.60 -15.94 3.41
CA GLY A 98 11.23 -15.48 3.32
C GLY A 98 10.37 -15.72 4.56
N GLY A 99 10.97 -16.16 5.68
CA GLY A 99 10.23 -16.55 6.90
C GLY A 99 9.31 -15.45 7.46
N PHE A 100 9.65 -14.18 7.28
CA PHE A 100 8.83 -13.04 7.67
C PHE A 100 7.66 -12.75 6.71
N GLY A 101 7.63 -13.38 5.55
CA GLY A 101 6.70 -13.08 4.46
C GLY A 101 5.23 -13.15 4.84
N PRO A 102 4.75 -14.20 5.53
CA PRO A 102 3.34 -14.31 5.91
C PRO A 102 2.88 -13.15 6.81
N GLU A 103 3.68 -12.74 7.79
CA GLU A 103 3.35 -11.62 8.67
C GLU A 103 3.39 -10.29 7.90
N PHE A 104 4.39 -10.09 7.06
CA PHE A 104 4.50 -8.90 6.23
C PHE A 104 3.32 -8.78 5.26
N ALA A 105 2.94 -9.86 4.60
CA ALA A 105 1.78 -9.91 3.71
C ALA A 105 0.48 -9.53 4.45
N GLN A 106 0.28 -10.00 5.68
CA GLN A 106 -0.88 -9.62 6.50
C GLN A 106 -0.93 -8.13 6.78
N GLY A 107 0.20 -7.50 7.07
CA GLY A 107 0.27 -6.04 7.25
C GLY A 107 -0.04 -5.26 5.96
N MET A 108 0.48 -5.71 4.82
CA MET A 108 0.12 -5.14 3.52
C MET A 108 -1.38 -5.28 3.22
N GLU A 109 -1.98 -6.44 3.52
CA GLU A 109 -3.41 -6.67 3.34
C GLU A 109 -4.28 -5.75 4.20
N ALA A 110 -3.84 -5.44 5.43
CA ALA A 110 -4.51 -4.48 6.28
C ALA A 110 -4.56 -3.08 5.61
N VAL A 111 -3.45 -2.61 5.08
CA VAL A 111 -3.41 -1.34 4.32
C VAL A 111 -4.26 -1.43 3.06
N ARG A 112 -4.16 -2.52 2.29
CA ARG A 112 -4.92 -2.73 1.05
C ARG A 112 -6.43 -2.68 1.29
N LYS A 113 -6.93 -3.38 2.32
CA LYS A 113 -8.36 -3.36 2.68
C LYS A 113 -8.82 -1.95 3.05
N LEU A 114 -8.00 -1.18 3.77
CA LEU A 114 -8.33 0.19 4.12
C LEU A 114 -8.41 1.09 2.86
N VAL A 115 -7.53 0.89 1.88
CA VAL A 115 -7.58 1.56 0.57
C VAL A 115 -8.89 1.25 -0.16
N TYR A 116 -9.29 -0.03 -0.20
CA TYR A 116 -10.56 -0.42 -0.83
C TYR A 116 -11.78 0.20 -0.13
N ALA A 117 -11.78 0.22 1.21
CA ALA A 117 -12.83 0.89 1.97
C ALA A 117 -12.89 2.40 1.64
N PHE A 118 -11.73 3.06 1.52
CA PHE A 118 -11.67 4.49 1.17
C PHE A 118 -12.32 4.80 -0.19
N TYR A 119 -12.10 3.94 -1.20
CA TYR A 119 -12.67 4.12 -2.53
C TYR A 119 -14.10 3.59 -2.67
N SER A 120 -14.64 2.91 -1.67
CA SER A 120 -16.03 2.46 -1.67
C SER A 120 -16.98 3.65 -1.55
N ARG A 121 -17.96 3.74 -2.47
CA ARG A 121 -18.93 4.84 -2.47
C ARG A 121 -19.88 4.80 -1.28
N ASP A 122 -20.12 3.61 -0.76
CA ASP A 122 -21.10 3.35 0.30
C ASP A 122 -20.46 3.34 1.69
N PHE A 123 -19.13 3.54 1.78
CA PHE A 123 -18.39 3.54 3.03
C PHE A 123 -18.02 4.95 3.50
N SER A 124 -18.19 5.18 4.78
CA SER A 124 -17.76 6.40 5.46
C SER A 124 -17.07 6.04 6.77
N PHE A 125 -15.82 6.47 6.95
CA PHE A 125 -15.09 6.30 8.21
C PHE A 125 -15.82 6.90 9.41
N ALA A 126 -16.49 8.05 9.22
CA ALA A 126 -17.26 8.69 10.29
C ALA A 126 -18.43 7.79 10.74
N GLN A 127 -19.20 7.26 9.79
CA GLN A 127 -20.31 6.33 10.08
C GLN A 127 -19.79 5.01 10.65
N PHE A 128 -18.68 4.49 10.13
CA PHE A 128 -18.04 3.28 10.64
C PHE A 128 -17.65 3.43 12.10
N LEU A 129 -16.94 4.48 12.46
CA LEU A 129 -16.51 4.73 13.84
C LEU A 129 -17.67 5.12 14.78
N GLN A 130 -18.75 5.64 14.25
CA GLN A 130 -19.98 5.88 15.01
C GLN A 130 -20.68 4.54 15.35
N ARG A 131 -20.68 3.60 14.40
CA ARG A 131 -21.34 2.28 14.58
C ARG A 131 -20.46 1.30 15.37
N PHE A 132 -19.13 1.38 15.19
CA PHE A 132 -18.13 0.51 15.79
C PHE A 132 -17.03 1.35 16.45
N PRO A 133 -17.34 2.05 17.58
CA PRO A 133 -16.39 2.95 18.23
C PRO A 133 -15.14 2.23 18.76
N GLU A 134 -15.22 0.94 19.07
CA GLU A 134 -14.11 0.09 19.46
C GLU A 134 -13.06 -0.10 18.37
N CYS A 135 -13.41 0.12 17.11
CA CYS A 135 -12.50 0.02 15.97
C CYS A 135 -11.58 1.24 15.80
N LYS A 136 -11.82 2.33 16.55
CA LYS A 136 -11.09 3.60 16.40
C LYS A 136 -9.58 3.43 16.51
N GLU A 137 -9.14 2.74 17.56
CA GLU A 137 -7.70 2.53 17.80
C GLU A 137 -7.06 1.66 16.71
N GLY A 138 -7.78 0.64 16.19
CA GLY A 138 -7.28 -0.19 15.09
C GLY A 138 -7.14 0.58 13.78
N VAL A 139 -8.05 1.52 13.49
CA VAL A 139 -7.90 2.44 12.34
C VAL A 139 -6.67 3.33 12.53
N VAL A 140 -6.49 3.91 13.72
CA VAL A 140 -5.33 4.74 14.05
C VAL A 140 -4.04 3.93 13.93
N ASP A 141 -4.02 2.69 14.41
CA ASP A 141 -2.86 1.78 14.27
C ASP A 141 -2.44 1.64 12.80
N ILE A 142 -3.36 1.34 11.91
CA ILE A 142 -3.03 1.18 10.49
C ILE A 142 -2.48 2.49 9.90
N LEU A 143 -3.13 3.61 10.18
CA LEU A 143 -2.73 4.92 9.66
C LEU A 143 -1.40 5.43 10.24
N SER A 144 -1.00 4.95 11.42
CA SER A 144 0.29 5.27 12.06
C SER A 144 1.40 4.26 11.79
N GLY A 145 1.15 3.25 10.94
CA GLY A 145 2.13 2.24 10.58
C GLY A 145 2.15 1.00 11.49
N ASN A 146 1.29 0.92 12.50
CA ASN A 146 1.21 -0.23 13.40
C ASN A 146 0.30 -1.34 12.81
N VAL A 147 0.57 -1.72 11.57
CA VAL A 147 -0.31 -2.56 10.74
C VAL A 147 -0.24 -4.06 11.06
N PHE A 148 0.82 -4.49 11.77
CA PHE A 148 1.09 -5.91 12.04
C PHE A 148 0.40 -6.43 13.32
N THR A 149 -0.41 -5.61 13.99
CA THR A 149 -1.07 -5.98 15.24
C THR A 149 -2.40 -6.70 15.02
N ALA A 150 -2.80 -7.51 16.01
CA ALA A 150 -4.13 -8.13 16.02
C ALA A 150 -5.25 -7.07 16.04
N ARG A 151 -5.04 -5.95 16.76
CA ARG A 151 -5.99 -4.85 16.84
C ARG A 151 -6.21 -4.17 15.48
N ALA A 152 -5.14 -3.93 14.72
CA ALA A 152 -5.24 -3.41 13.37
C ALA A 152 -6.07 -4.32 12.45
N ARG A 153 -5.93 -5.64 12.60
CA ARG A 153 -6.68 -6.61 11.80
C ARG A 153 -8.13 -6.78 12.24
N ALA A 154 -8.43 -6.59 13.52
CA ALA A 154 -9.78 -6.79 14.09
C ALA A 154 -10.85 -5.87 13.50
N ILE A 155 -10.47 -4.72 12.91
CA ILE A 155 -11.43 -3.75 12.33
C ILE A 155 -12.12 -4.26 11.06
N PHE A 156 -11.54 -5.22 10.34
CA PHE A 156 -12.02 -5.59 9.02
C PHE A 156 -13.29 -6.45 9.05
N ALA A 157 -13.52 -7.24 10.09
CA ALA A 157 -14.78 -7.98 10.24
C ALA A 157 -15.99 -7.04 10.45
N PRO A 158 -15.95 -6.04 11.33
CA PRO A 158 -16.97 -4.99 11.38
C PRO A 158 -17.07 -4.17 10.09
N MET A 159 -15.93 -3.82 9.46
CA MET A 159 -15.89 -3.02 8.23
C MET A 159 -16.59 -3.72 7.05
N ALA A 160 -16.42 -5.03 6.94
CA ALA A 160 -17.08 -5.85 5.91
C ALA A 160 -18.61 -5.88 6.01
N GLN A 161 -19.18 -5.44 7.14
CA GLN A 161 -20.64 -5.26 7.28
C GLN A 161 -21.13 -3.97 6.62
N MET A 162 -20.22 -3.06 6.23
CA MET A 162 -20.55 -1.76 5.66
C MET A 162 -20.07 -1.57 4.23
N CYS A 163 -19.06 -2.31 3.79
CA CYS A 163 -18.58 -2.29 2.41
C CYS A 163 -17.99 -3.64 2.00
N SER A 164 -17.88 -3.86 0.70
CA SER A 164 -17.17 -5.01 0.15
C SER A 164 -15.67 -4.81 0.32
N LEU A 165 -15.01 -5.72 0.99
CA LEU A 165 -13.55 -5.76 1.10
C LEU A 165 -12.97 -6.86 0.20
N PRO A 166 -11.75 -6.69 -0.31
CA PRO A 166 -11.10 -7.72 -1.09
C PRO A 166 -10.75 -8.93 -0.20
N GLU A 167 -10.74 -10.12 -0.80
CA GLU A 167 -10.22 -11.32 -0.16
C GLU A 167 -8.72 -11.18 0.15
N ASP A 168 -8.26 -11.87 1.19
CA ASP A 168 -6.84 -11.87 1.53
C ASP A 168 -6.05 -12.67 0.49
N HIS A 169 -5.03 -12.06 -0.05
CA HIS A 169 -4.01 -12.75 -0.83
C HIS A 169 -2.91 -13.21 0.15
N ILE A 170 -3.04 -14.43 0.66
CA ILE A 170 -2.03 -15.05 1.52
C ILE A 170 -0.92 -15.62 0.62
N LEU A 171 0.35 -15.50 1.07
CA LEU A 171 1.52 -16.08 0.42
C LEU A 171 1.56 -17.59 0.62
#